data_a7e2ecdac8939486c9818fa1c6bdcf93
#
_entry.id   a7e2ecdac8939486c9818fa1c6bdcf93
#
_cell.length_a   1.000
_cell.length_b   1.000
_cell.length_c   1.000
_cell.angle_alpha   90.00
_cell.angle_beta   90.00
_cell.angle_gamma   90.00
#
_symmetry.space_group_name_H-M   'P 1'
#
loop_
_entity.id
_entity.type
_entity.pdbx_description
1 polymer ?
#
loop_
_entity_poly.entity_id
_entity_poly.type
_entity_poly.pdbx_seq_one_letter_code
_entity_poly.pdbx_strand_id
1 'polypeptide(L)'
;GEGFIEGNSWNFSFHVPHDVFGMMDLMGGEKTFVQKLDELFSMHLPEKYYEHNEDITEECLVGGYVHGNEPSHHVPYLYAWTSQPWKTQYWLREILNKMYKNDINGLGGNDDCGQMSAWYLFSVMGFYPVCPGTDQYVLGAPYLPYVKLKLPDGKTLEIKAPGVSDKKRYVQSLKLNGKVYDKMYITH
;
A
#
# COMPACT_ATOMS: atom_id res chain seq x y z
N GLY A 1 16.77 12.37 7.09
CA GLY A 1 17.15 13.65 6.56
C GLY A 1 16.81 14.81 7.45
N GLU A 2 17.66 15.83 7.47
CA GLU A 2 17.37 17.05 8.24
C GLU A 2 15.98 17.61 7.89
N GLY A 3 15.17 17.92 8.91
CA GLY A 3 13.82 18.49 8.75
C GLY A 3 12.69 17.47 8.54
N PHE A 4 12.96 16.19 8.58
CA PHE A 4 11.95 15.12 8.48
C PHE A 4 12.11 14.14 9.65
N ILE A 5 10.99 13.71 10.22
CA ILE A 5 10.95 12.69 11.26
C ILE A 5 10.53 11.37 10.61
N GLU A 6 11.28 10.28 10.88
CA GLU A 6 10.96 8.92 10.46
C GLU A 6 10.76 8.77 8.95
N GLY A 7 11.60 9.44 8.18
CA GLY A 7 11.53 9.42 6.72
C GLY A 7 12.44 10.46 6.08
N ASN A 8 12.12 10.80 4.86
CA ASN A 8 12.86 11.78 4.06
C ASN A 8 11.93 12.51 3.08
N SER A 9 12.48 13.49 2.35
CA SER A 9 11.70 14.27 1.39
C SER A 9 11.00 13.41 0.31
N TRP A 10 11.57 12.27 -0.07
CA TRP A 10 10.95 11.37 -1.04
C TRP A 10 9.65 10.77 -0.52
N ASN A 11 9.65 10.26 0.72
CA ASN A 11 8.46 9.69 1.34
C ASN A 11 7.37 10.75 1.50
N PHE A 12 7.72 11.91 2.06
CA PHE A 12 6.77 12.99 2.34
C PHE A 12 6.27 13.72 1.08
N SER A 13 7.00 13.66 -0.04
CA SER A 13 6.53 14.22 -1.32
C SER A 13 5.25 13.59 -1.85
N PHE A 14 4.91 12.39 -1.40
CA PHE A 14 3.69 11.68 -1.80
C PHE A 14 2.56 11.80 -0.77
N HIS A 15 2.73 12.55 0.31
CA HIS A 15 1.73 12.64 1.38
C HIS A 15 0.58 13.61 1.04
N VAL A 16 -0.12 13.34 -0.06
CA VAL A 16 -1.32 14.07 -0.54
C VAL A 16 -2.43 13.06 -0.89
N PRO A 17 -2.87 12.21 0.05
CA PRO A 17 -3.84 11.15 -0.25
C PRO A 17 -5.23 11.68 -0.61
N HIS A 18 -5.52 12.93 -0.27
CA HIS A 18 -6.81 13.58 -0.50
C HIS A 18 -6.98 14.15 -1.92
N ASP A 19 -5.86 14.38 -2.65
CA ASP A 19 -5.89 14.90 -4.04
C ASP A 19 -4.73 14.30 -4.86
N VAL A 20 -4.85 13.03 -5.21
CA VAL A 20 -3.82 12.33 -5.99
C VAL A 20 -3.69 12.89 -7.41
N PHE A 21 -4.79 13.30 -8.04
CA PHE A 21 -4.74 13.90 -9.38
C PHE A 21 -4.06 15.27 -9.36
N GLY A 22 -4.37 16.13 -8.38
CA GLY A 22 -3.69 17.42 -8.23
C GLY A 22 -2.19 17.25 -7.95
N MET A 23 -1.80 16.29 -7.11
CA MET A 23 -0.39 15.94 -6.88
C MET A 23 0.29 15.47 -8.18
N MET A 24 -0.38 14.64 -8.96
CA MET A 24 0.11 14.13 -10.24
C MET A 24 0.35 15.28 -11.24
N ASP A 25 -0.60 16.21 -11.33
CA ASP A 25 -0.49 17.40 -12.20
C ASP A 25 0.67 18.30 -11.77
N LEU A 26 0.84 18.57 -10.48
CA LEU A 26 1.94 19.34 -9.93
C LEU A 26 3.32 18.68 -10.16
N MET A 27 3.38 17.36 -10.23
CA MET A 27 4.60 16.61 -10.56
C MET A 27 4.89 16.55 -12.07
N GLY A 28 4.05 17.15 -12.92
CA GLY A 28 4.24 17.19 -14.38
C GLY A 28 3.52 16.08 -15.15
N GLY A 29 2.44 15.54 -14.57
CA GLY A 29 1.56 14.56 -15.18
C GLY A 29 1.90 13.11 -14.83
N GLU A 30 1.04 12.20 -15.28
CA GLU A 30 1.07 10.77 -14.90
C GLU A 30 2.44 10.11 -15.16
N LYS A 31 3.04 10.37 -16.31
CA LYS A 31 4.33 9.75 -16.67
C LYS A 31 5.42 10.08 -15.65
N THR A 32 5.55 11.36 -15.28
CA THR A 32 6.55 11.82 -14.30
C THR A 32 6.23 11.33 -12.91
N PHE A 33 4.95 11.31 -12.55
CA PHE A 33 4.47 10.77 -11.27
C PHE A 33 4.82 9.29 -11.10
N VAL A 34 4.52 8.45 -12.11
CA VAL A 34 4.88 7.03 -12.10
C VAL A 34 6.39 6.84 -12.04
N GLN A 35 7.16 7.62 -12.81
CA GLN A 35 8.62 7.56 -12.76
C GLN A 35 9.14 7.86 -11.35
N LYS A 36 8.62 8.88 -10.67
CA LYS A 36 9.02 9.22 -9.29
C LYS A 36 8.64 8.13 -8.28
N LEU A 37 7.48 7.49 -8.44
CA LEU A 37 7.12 6.33 -7.62
C LEU A 37 8.07 5.16 -7.88
N ASP A 38 8.37 4.85 -9.14
CA ASP A 38 9.32 3.79 -9.49
C ASP A 38 10.71 4.06 -8.92
N GLU A 39 11.17 5.32 -8.98
CA GLU A 39 12.44 5.76 -8.38
C GLU A 39 12.41 5.54 -6.86
N LEU A 40 11.33 5.93 -6.17
CA LEU A 40 11.21 5.72 -4.72
C LEU A 40 11.36 4.24 -4.34
N PHE A 41 10.68 3.35 -5.03
CA PHE A 41 10.72 1.92 -4.72
C PHE A 41 12.00 1.19 -5.18
N SER A 42 12.77 1.76 -6.10
CA SER A 42 13.97 1.15 -6.66
C SER A 42 15.28 1.80 -6.24
N MET A 43 15.24 3.00 -5.64
CA MET A 43 16.45 3.69 -5.24
C MET A 43 17.21 2.92 -4.15
N HIS A 44 18.53 3.07 -4.15
CA HIS A 44 19.37 2.66 -3.03
C HIS A 44 19.72 3.90 -2.21
N LEU A 45 19.23 3.96 -0.98
CA LEU A 45 19.62 5.01 -0.03
C LEU A 45 20.84 4.51 0.74
N PRO A 46 21.99 5.22 0.68
CA PRO A 46 23.12 4.92 1.56
C PRO A 46 22.72 5.07 3.03
N GLU A 47 23.24 4.18 3.88
CA GLU A 47 22.95 4.11 5.32
C GLU A 47 23.08 5.47 6.05
N LYS A 48 24.02 6.30 5.63
CA LYS A 48 24.22 7.67 6.21
C LYS A 48 22.99 8.60 6.05
N TYR A 49 21.99 8.24 5.24
CA TYR A 49 20.75 8.99 5.06
C TYR A 49 19.57 8.38 5.83
N TYR A 50 19.78 7.25 6.49
CA TYR A 50 18.81 6.69 7.42
C TYR A 50 18.92 7.41 8.75
N GLU A 51 17.80 7.84 9.30
CA GLU A 51 17.75 8.03 10.74
C GLU A 51 17.69 6.64 11.35
N HIS A 52 18.69 6.32 12.19
CA HIS A 52 18.74 5.06 12.92
C HIS A 52 17.69 5.10 14.05
N ASN A 53 16.45 4.87 13.70
CA ASN A 53 15.38 4.59 14.64
C ASN A 53 14.75 3.23 14.29
N GLU A 54 13.92 2.73 15.19
CA GLU A 54 13.27 1.43 15.07
C GLU A 54 12.33 1.31 13.86
N ASP A 55 11.92 2.43 13.24
CA ASP A 55 11.01 2.47 12.09
C ASP A 55 11.74 2.54 10.73
N ILE A 56 13.04 2.83 10.75
CA ILE A 56 13.87 2.96 9.55
C ILE A 56 15.06 2.00 9.62
N THR A 57 14.78 0.72 9.65
CA THR A 57 15.77 -0.34 9.47
C THR A 57 15.74 -0.85 8.03
N GLU A 58 16.79 -1.55 7.60
CA GLU A 58 16.83 -2.14 6.25
C GLU A 58 15.65 -3.10 6.00
N GLU A 59 15.18 -3.78 7.05
CA GLU A 59 14.03 -4.66 7.00
C GLU A 59 12.72 -3.90 6.71
N CYS A 60 12.62 -2.63 7.13
CA CYS A 60 11.44 -1.78 7.00
C CYS A 60 11.41 -0.98 5.69
N LEU A 61 12.39 -1.18 4.80
CA LEU A 61 12.55 -0.41 3.57
C LEU A 61 12.33 -1.26 2.32
N VAL A 62 11.73 -0.65 1.29
CA VAL A 62 11.80 -1.11 -0.10
C VAL A 62 12.29 0.05 -0.94
N GLY A 63 13.55 -0.02 -1.38
CA GLY A 63 14.20 1.15 -1.98
C GLY A 63 14.28 2.30 -0.97
N GLY A 64 13.71 3.44 -1.32
CA GLY A 64 13.55 4.59 -0.43
C GLY A 64 12.19 4.65 0.28
N TYR A 65 11.30 3.69 0.02
CA TYR A 65 10.00 3.62 0.69
C TYR A 65 10.16 3.09 2.11
N VAL A 66 9.70 3.87 3.08
CA VAL A 66 9.73 3.56 4.52
C VAL A 66 8.37 3.01 4.93
N HIS A 67 8.26 1.72 5.17
CA HIS A 67 6.99 1.11 5.58
C HIS A 67 6.70 1.26 7.06
N GLY A 68 7.73 1.29 7.90
CA GLY A 68 7.59 1.43 9.35
C GLY A 68 6.97 2.75 9.83
N ASN A 69 6.70 3.69 8.91
CA ASN A 69 6.09 4.98 9.24
C ASN A 69 4.78 5.18 8.47
N GLU A 70 3.69 5.50 9.18
CA GLU A 70 2.31 5.57 8.68
C GLU A 70 2.09 6.57 7.54
N PRO A 71 2.75 7.74 7.48
CA PRO A 71 2.63 8.66 6.35
C PRO A 71 2.95 8.04 4.99
N SER A 72 3.63 6.88 4.98
CA SER A 72 3.98 6.15 3.76
C SER A 72 2.96 5.07 3.36
N HIS A 73 2.05 4.67 4.25
CA HIS A 73 1.18 3.49 4.07
C HIS A 73 0.26 3.54 2.85
N HIS A 74 -0.12 4.73 2.38
CA HIS A 74 -0.93 4.93 1.17
C HIS A 74 -0.10 4.86 -0.12
N VAL A 75 1.23 5.08 -0.06
CA VAL A 75 2.09 5.26 -1.24
C VAL A 75 2.07 4.08 -2.21
N PRO A 76 2.14 2.80 -1.79
CA PRO A 76 2.06 1.67 -2.73
C PRO A 76 0.73 1.57 -3.47
N TYR A 77 -0.33 2.20 -2.95
CA TYR A 77 -1.64 2.26 -3.59
C TYR A 77 -1.77 3.35 -4.65
N LEU A 78 -0.86 4.33 -4.71
CA LEU A 78 -0.96 5.48 -5.60
C LEU A 78 -0.95 5.13 -7.10
N TYR A 79 -0.37 3.99 -7.48
CA TYR A 79 -0.44 3.52 -8.87
C TYR A 79 -1.88 3.17 -9.32
N ALA A 80 -2.82 2.98 -8.39
CA ALA A 80 -4.22 2.69 -8.73
C ALA A 80 -4.91 3.86 -9.47
N TRP A 81 -4.38 5.09 -9.34
CA TRP A 81 -4.83 6.28 -10.08
C TRP A 81 -4.18 6.47 -11.45
N THR A 82 -3.32 5.55 -11.86
CA THR A 82 -2.55 5.63 -13.10
C THR A 82 -2.96 4.56 -14.11
N SER A 83 -2.42 4.63 -15.31
CA SER A 83 -2.56 3.57 -16.31
C SER A 83 -1.82 2.27 -15.96
N GLN A 84 -1.12 2.23 -14.80
CA GLN A 84 -0.29 1.11 -14.36
C GLN A 84 -0.70 0.53 -12.99
N PRO A 85 -2.00 0.21 -12.74
CA PRO A 85 -2.48 -0.24 -11.42
C PRO A 85 -1.88 -1.57 -10.98
N TRP A 86 -1.34 -2.38 -11.91
CA TRP A 86 -0.65 -3.63 -11.56
C TRP A 86 0.59 -3.41 -10.67
N LYS A 87 1.19 -2.21 -10.68
CA LYS A 87 2.33 -1.87 -9.81
C LYS A 87 1.92 -1.79 -8.34
N THR A 88 0.71 -1.30 -8.04
CA THR A 88 0.12 -1.46 -6.70
C THR A 88 0.14 -2.92 -6.27
N GLN A 89 -0.38 -3.82 -7.10
CA GLN A 89 -0.48 -5.24 -6.78
C GLN A 89 0.89 -5.91 -6.63
N TYR A 90 1.87 -5.46 -7.40
CA TYR A 90 3.26 -5.90 -7.29
C TYR A 90 3.87 -5.47 -5.95
N TRP A 91 3.87 -4.17 -5.67
CA TRP A 91 4.54 -3.64 -4.48
C TRP A 91 3.88 -4.08 -3.17
N LEU A 92 2.56 -4.18 -3.13
CA LEU A 92 1.87 -4.73 -1.96
C LEU A 92 2.33 -6.16 -1.65
N ARG A 93 2.49 -6.99 -2.67
CA ARG A 93 2.99 -8.36 -2.48
C ARG A 93 4.43 -8.40 -1.97
N GLU A 94 5.29 -7.56 -2.52
CA GLU A 94 6.69 -7.45 -2.06
C GLU A 94 6.78 -6.95 -0.61
N ILE A 95 6.00 -5.93 -0.24
CA ILE A 95 5.94 -5.40 1.12
C ILE A 95 5.42 -6.47 2.09
N LEU A 96 4.31 -7.12 1.77
CA LEU A 96 3.72 -8.16 2.62
C LEU A 96 4.70 -9.33 2.85
N ASN A 97 5.42 -9.75 1.82
CA ASN A 97 6.38 -10.84 1.93
C ASN A 97 7.67 -10.45 2.69
N LYS A 98 8.12 -9.20 2.54
CA LYS A 98 9.36 -8.74 3.15
C LYS A 98 9.19 -8.34 4.61
N MET A 99 8.11 -7.59 4.92
CA MET A 99 8.01 -6.80 6.14
C MET A 99 7.12 -7.41 7.22
N TYR A 100 6.45 -8.51 6.91
CA TYR A 100 5.58 -9.20 7.86
C TYR A 100 6.00 -10.66 8.00
N LYS A 101 6.32 -11.08 9.22
CA LYS A 101 6.80 -12.43 9.53
C LYS A 101 5.98 -13.02 10.67
N ASN A 102 5.89 -14.35 10.71
CA ASN A 102 5.24 -15.06 11.81
C ASN A 102 6.23 -15.30 12.96
N ASP A 103 6.65 -14.21 13.60
CA ASP A 103 7.47 -14.26 14.82
C ASP A 103 7.18 -13.04 15.72
N ILE A 104 7.80 -13.01 16.93
CA ILE A 104 7.57 -11.95 17.91
C ILE A 104 8.05 -10.58 17.43
N ASN A 105 9.02 -10.53 16.52
CA ASN A 105 9.55 -9.32 15.89
C ASN A 105 9.12 -9.26 14.41
N GLY A 106 7.90 -9.71 14.12
CA GLY A 106 7.41 -9.93 12.77
C GLY A 106 6.92 -8.69 12.02
N LEU A 107 6.96 -7.51 12.64
CA LEU A 107 6.61 -6.23 12.02
C LEU A 107 7.87 -5.50 11.58
N GLY A 108 7.81 -4.84 10.43
CA GLY A 108 8.87 -3.97 9.95
C GLY A 108 8.73 -2.55 10.51
N GLY A 109 8.81 -2.38 11.83
CA GLY A 109 8.62 -1.14 12.57
C GLY A 109 7.70 -1.34 13.78
N ASN A 110 7.37 -0.25 14.47
CA ASN A 110 6.43 -0.26 15.58
C ASN A 110 4.99 -0.50 15.09
N ASP A 111 4.17 -1.15 15.90
CA ASP A 111 2.75 -1.40 15.53
C ASP A 111 1.87 -0.14 15.60
N ASP A 112 2.29 0.85 16.36
CA ASP A 112 1.66 2.16 16.54
C ASP A 112 0.14 2.07 16.74
N CYS A 113 -0.24 1.58 17.92
CA CYS A 113 -1.64 1.39 18.31
C CYS A 113 -2.44 0.49 17.35
N GLY A 114 -1.77 -0.42 16.65
CA GLY A 114 -2.40 -1.36 15.73
C GLY A 114 -2.42 -0.92 14.26
N GLN A 115 -1.77 0.20 13.90
CA GLN A 115 -1.78 0.70 12.53
C GLN A 115 -1.07 -0.23 11.55
N MET A 116 0.11 -0.76 11.90
CA MET A 116 0.82 -1.73 11.07
C MET A 116 0.04 -3.03 10.89
N SER A 117 -0.53 -3.54 11.99
CA SER A 117 -1.40 -4.72 11.95
C SER A 117 -2.66 -4.50 11.12
N ALA A 118 -3.30 -3.33 11.23
CA ALA A 118 -4.47 -2.96 10.44
C ALA A 118 -4.12 -2.86 8.95
N TRP A 119 -2.99 -2.23 8.59
CA TRP A 119 -2.52 -2.14 7.22
C TRP A 119 -2.31 -3.54 6.61
N TYR A 120 -1.67 -4.44 7.38
CA TYR A 120 -1.49 -5.84 6.97
C TYR A 120 -2.82 -6.52 6.67
N LEU A 121 -3.78 -6.45 7.59
CA LEU A 121 -5.08 -7.10 7.44
C LEU A 121 -5.84 -6.57 6.22
N PHE A 122 -5.91 -5.26 6.03
CA PHE A 122 -6.54 -4.65 4.87
C PHE A 122 -5.85 -5.05 3.56
N SER A 123 -4.52 -4.96 3.52
CA SER A 123 -3.74 -5.28 2.33
C SER A 123 -3.82 -6.76 1.95
N VAL A 124 -3.85 -7.67 2.93
CA VAL A 124 -4.07 -9.12 2.73
C VAL A 124 -5.46 -9.40 2.18
N MET A 125 -6.47 -8.63 2.59
CA MET A 125 -7.83 -8.71 2.02
C MET A 125 -7.90 -8.13 0.60
N GLY A 126 -6.95 -7.27 0.21
CA GLY A 126 -6.83 -6.72 -1.14
C GLY A 126 -7.40 -5.33 -1.32
N PHE A 127 -7.56 -4.54 -0.26
CA PHE A 127 -7.98 -3.13 -0.33
C PHE A 127 -7.46 -2.34 0.88
N TYR A 128 -7.48 -1.00 0.79
CA TYR A 128 -7.02 -0.13 1.88
C TYR A 128 -7.74 1.23 1.85
N PRO A 129 -8.10 1.82 3.01
CA PRO A 129 -8.65 3.17 3.10
C PRO A 129 -7.54 4.20 2.97
N VAL A 130 -7.11 4.49 1.75
CA VAL A 130 -5.96 5.35 1.42
C VAL A 130 -6.09 6.76 1.96
N CYS A 131 -7.30 7.32 1.94
CA CYS A 131 -7.58 8.67 2.44
C CYS A 131 -8.63 8.61 3.55
N PRO A 132 -8.22 8.72 4.83
CA PRO A 132 -9.16 8.82 5.94
C PRO A 132 -10.14 9.99 5.75
N GLY A 133 -11.41 9.76 6.08
CA GLY A 133 -12.48 10.75 5.89
C GLY A 133 -13.23 10.65 4.55
N THR A 134 -12.80 9.76 3.66
CA THR A 134 -13.60 9.33 2.49
C THR A 134 -14.27 7.98 2.76
N ASP A 135 -15.26 7.65 1.93
CA ASP A 135 -15.94 6.32 1.95
C ASP A 135 -15.25 5.28 1.05
N GLN A 136 -14.09 5.62 0.48
CA GLN A 136 -13.41 4.81 -0.53
C GLN A 136 -12.35 3.89 0.07
N TYR A 137 -12.36 2.64 -0.39
CA TYR A 137 -11.29 1.67 -0.19
C TYR A 137 -10.66 1.35 -1.53
N VAL A 138 -9.38 1.71 -1.68
CA VAL A 138 -8.63 1.49 -2.93
C VAL A 138 -8.24 0.02 -3.05
N LEU A 139 -8.39 -0.52 -4.25
CA LEU A 139 -8.16 -1.93 -4.52
C LEU A 139 -6.68 -2.20 -4.83
N GLY A 140 -6.15 -3.22 -4.15
CA GLY A 140 -4.89 -3.87 -4.47
C GLY A 140 -5.14 -5.25 -5.10
N ALA A 141 -4.53 -6.29 -4.52
CA ALA A 141 -4.80 -7.67 -4.87
C ALA A 141 -4.87 -8.53 -3.60
N PRO A 142 -5.88 -9.40 -3.45
CA PRO A 142 -5.96 -10.29 -2.30
C PRO A 142 -4.69 -11.15 -2.17
N TYR A 143 -4.26 -11.36 -0.95
CA TYR A 143 -3.16 -12.27 -0.61
C TYR A 143 -3.69 -13.70 -0.39
N LEU A 144 -4.90 -13.80 0.15
CA LEU A 144 -5.56 -15.06 0.48
C LEU A 144 -6.59 -15.45 -0.59
N PRO A 145 -6.79 -16.77 -0.83
CA PRO A 145 -7.76 -17.23 -1.83
C PRO A 145 -9.22 -16.99 -1.42
N TYR A 146 -9.46 -16.82 -0.13
CA TYR A 146 -10.79 -16.59 0.42
C TYR A 146 -10.72 -15.83 1.73
N VAL A 147 -11.58 -14.81 1.87
CA VAL A 147 -11.80 -14.08 3.11
C VAL A 147 -13.29 -13.89 3.32
N LYS A 148 -13.74 -14.00 4.56
CA LYS A 148 -15.11 -13.74 4.97
C LYS A 148 -15.14 -12.90 6.25
N LEU A 149 -15.77 -11.74 6.17
CA LEU A 149 -15.97 -10.84 7.30
C LEU A 149 -17.45 -10.72 7.62
N LYS A 150 -17.78 -10.77 8.90
CA LYS A 150 -19.10 -10.38 9.42
C LYS A 150 -19.05 -8.90 9.75
N LEU A 151 -19.93 -8.11 9.14
CA LEU A 151 -20.03 -6.69 9.38
C LEU A 151 -20.96 -6.38 10.56
N PRO A 152 -20.81 -5.21 11.22
CA PRO A 152 -21.61 -4.83 12.38
C PRO A 152 -23.12 -4.80 12.12
N ASP A 153 -23.53 -4.51 10.87
CA ASP A 153 -24.93 -4.49 10.43
C ASP A 153 -25.51 -5.88 10.13
N GLY A 154 -24.76 -6.95 10.43
CA GLY A 154 -25.12 -8.34 10.18
C GLY A 154 -24.88 -8.82 8.75
N LYS A 155 -24.45 -7.95 7.86
CA LYS A 155 -24.04 -8.34 6.50
C LYS A 155 -22.72 -9.10 6.51
N THR A 156 -22.38 -9.64 5.36
CA THR A 156 -21.13 -10.37 5.15
C THR A 156 -20.42 -9.81 3.93
N LEU A 157 -19.14 -9.49 4.09
CA LEU A 157 -18.23 -9.27 2.98
C LEU A 157 -17.48 -10.59 2.69
N GLU A 158 -17.59 -11.08 1.47
CA GLU A 158 -16.83 -12.22 0.97
C GLU A 158 -15.90 -11.80 -0.16
N ILE A 159 -14.62 -12.16 -0.05
CA ILE A 159 -13.61 -11.93 -1.09
C ILE A 159 -13.13 -13.30 -1.57
N LYS A 160 -13.21 -13.52 -2.88
CA LYS A 160 -12.82 -14.78 -3.52
C LYS A 160 -11.77 -14.51 -4.59
N ALA A 161 -10.56 -15.02 -4.38
CA ALA A 161 -9.42 -14.92 -5.30
C ALA A 161 -8.82 -16.31 -5.56
N PRO A 162 -9.56 -17.21 -6.24
CA PRO A 162 -9.13 -18.59 -6.41
C PRO A 162 -7.82 -18.67 -7.21
N GLY A 163 -6.86 -19.44 -6.68
CA GLY A 163 -5.56 -19.65 -7.31
C GLY A 163 -4.55 -18.52 -7.14
N VAL A 164 -4.83 -17.54 -6.28
CA VAL A 164 -3.86 -16.51 -5.92
C VAL A 164 -2.59 -17.13 -5.34
N SER A 165 -1.44 -16.61 -5.75
CA SER A 165 -0.11 -17.03 -5.28
C SER A 165 0.91 -15.95 -5.63
N ASP A 166 2.17 -16.09 -5.21
CA ASP A 166 3.24 -15.15 -5.58
C ASP A 166 3.44 -15.04 -7.10
N LYS A 167 3.20 -16.12 -7.83
CA LYS A 167 3.25 -16.11 -9.31
C LYS A 167 1.96 -15.62 -9.96
N LYS A 168 0.82 -15.72 -9.26
CA LYS A 168 -0.51 -15.29 -9.73
C LYS A 168 -1.01 -14.16 -8.85
N ARG A 169 -0.29 -13.05 -8.86
CA ARG A 169 -0.54 -11.88 -8.00
C ARG A 169 -1.38 -10.78 -8.67
N TYR A 170 -1.55 -10.85 -10.00
CA TYR A 170 -2.23 -9.80 -10.75
C TYR A 170 -3.69 -10.14 -11.01
N VAL A 171 -4.58 -9.24 -10.61
CA VAL A 171 -6.03 -9.34 -10.85
C VAL A 171 -6.30 -9.15 -12.34
N GLN A 172 -6.93 -10.15 -12.98
CA GLN A 172 -7.26 -10.11 -14.40
C GLN A 172 -8.68 -9.59 -14.63
N SER A 173 -9.57 -9.81 -13.69
CA SER A 173 -10.95 -9.33 -13.73
C SER A 173 -11.51 -9.26 -12.31
N LEU A 174 -12.45 -8.35 -12.11
CA LEU A 174 -13.13 -8.15 -10.85
C LEU A 174 -14.64 -8.21 -11.04
N LYS A 175 -15.33 -8.81 -10.09
CA LYS A 175 -16.79 -8.74 -9.98
C LYS A 175 -17.17 -8.27 -8.59
N LEU A 176 -18.09 -7.31 -8.52
CA LEU A 176 -18.74 -6.89 -7.28
C LEU A 176 -20.19 -7.35 -7.32
N ASN A 177 -20.60 -8.15 -6.34
CA ASN A 177 -21.94 -8.74 -6.27
C ASN A 177 -22.37 -9.44 -7.58
N GLY A 178 -21.41 -10.18 -8.19
CA GLY A 178 -21.63 -10.94 -9.43
C GLY A 178 -21.56 -10.16 -10.73
N LYS A 179 -21.52 -8.82 -10.70
CA LYS A 179 -21.43 -7.94 -11.88
C LYS A 179 -19.97 -7.56 -12.13
N VAL A 180 -19.59 -7.43 -13.41
CA VAL A 180 -18.27 -6.90 -13.79
C VAL A 180 -18.08 -5.52 -13.16
N TYR A 181 -16.90 -5.29 -12.61
CA TYR A 181 -16.54 -4.05 -11.92
C TYR A 181 -15.17 -3.59 -12.39
N ASP A 182 -15.09 -2.37 -12.84
CA ASP A 182 -13.93 -1.77 -13.53
C ASP A 182 -13.25 -0.64 -12.75
N LYS A 183 -13.79 -0.27 -11.58
CA LYS A 183 -13.20 0.76 -10.75
C LYS A 183 -12.07 0.19 -9.88
N MET A 184 -11.08 1.03 -9.58
CA MET A 184 -9.98 0.69 -8.67
C MET A 184 -10.28 0.98 -7.20
N TYR A 185 -11.53 1.17 -6.83
CA TYR A 185 -11.97 1.35 -5.44
C TYR A 185 -13.38 0.79 -5.24
N ILE A 186 -13.70 0.46 -4.00
CA ILE A 186 -15.07 0.19 -3.54
C ILE A 186 -15.44 1.22 -2.48
N THR A 187 -16.74 1.42 -2.26
CA THR A 187 -17.24 2.33 -1.22
C THR A 187 -17.82 1.55 -0.05
N HIS A 188 -17.83 2.20 1.09
CA HIS A 188 -18.40 1.66 2.33
C HIS A 188 -19.89 1.38 2.20
#